data_cff3b610af4f20ca0ef8a14bf9bebd26
#
_entry.id   cff3b610af4f20ca0ef8a14bf9bebd26
#
_cell.length_a   1.000
_cell.length_b   1.000
_cell.length_c   1.000
_cell.angle_alpha   90.00
_cell.angle_beta   90.00
_cell.angle_gamma   90.00
#
_symmetry.space_group_name_H-M   'P 1'
#
loop_
_entity.id
_entity.type
_entity.pdbx_description
1 polymer ?
#
loop_
_entity_poly.entity_id
_entity_poly.type
_entity_poly.pdbx_seq_one_letter_code
_entity_poly.pdbx_strand_id
1 'polypeptide(L)'
;MTVAKRAHAYPQVSLVAVDLVNTAVTQAPAPIAIGAALRLARKRDAAIVVVDGRCALREDLVRASLLGLDDLASTAVARDLPCVDAGAGEVTVRRLLAEGAPLVVVRDRRGPVGAVAARGATTATLPTARRVADRLSSDTRALLESIGRLAAARGARAFLVGGMVRDLWRDAEMTSADLDVVVEGDGLAVARELARALGGSVREHRRFLTASVEAPRTGRIDVTTARSERYESRGALPRVMPAGIDQDLRRRDFTINAMAIELHSGAFGLLDPLGGRAALVRRRLRVLHPLSYVEDPTRMFRAARYATRFGFAQDAATARARALALRLVPYAALSGQRLAAELERILAEARAELTLSRLGTDGAFRLLDPRYRFTASTAHLVAELPGALAWVRARGLGVEPVELGALALTGDQPQAIATAALERLAFAGEPLARLRHALAEGRALVARLRDANAPSARARVLREQAPVVLAWLWLVGDGRTRAVLDWYLGLDRALVALSGDEVVALGVPRGPAVARVLAELRDGRLDGRITDRAMEIAQVRHRVTRGG
;
A
#
# COMPACT_ATOMS: atom_id res chain seq x y z
N MET A 1 62.77 -47.37 -12.03
CA MET A 1 61.58 -47.61 -12.91
C MET A 1 60.33 -47.20 -12.14
N THR A 2 59.87 -46.01 -12.39
CA THR A 2 58.68 -45.42 -11.68
C THR A 2 57.50 -45.49 -12.64
N VAL A 3 56.53 -46.32 -12.31
CA VAL A 3 55.31 -46.51 -13.12
C VAL A 3 54.35 -45.37 -12.80
N ALA A 4 54.23 -44.44 -13.73
CA ALA A 4 53.18 -43.37 -13.65
C ALA A 4 51.83 -44.02 -13.88
N LYS A 5 50.97 -44.02 -12.84
CA LYS A 5 49.54 -44.31 -12.95
C LYS A 5 48.86 -43.18 -13.73
N ARG A 6 48.48 -43.43 -14.98
CA ARG A 6 47.53 -42.59 -15.74
C ARG A 6 46.18 -42.68 -15.05
N ALA A 7 45.76 -41.57 -14.40
CA ALA A 7 44.40 -41.40 -13.99
C ALA A 7 43.53 -41.29 -15.26
N HIS A 8 42.64 -42.25 -15.49
CA HIS A 8 41.60 -42.16 -16.49
C HIS A 8 40.59 -41.12 -16.00
N ALA A 9 40.66 -39.92 -16.57
CA ALA A 9 39.59 -38.96 -16.44
C ALA A 9 38.37 -39.53 -17.18
N TYR A 10 37.37 -39.97 -16.42
CA TYR A 10 36.03 -40.23 -16.97
C TYR A 10 35.54 -38.95 -17.65
N PRO A 11 35.03 -38.99 -18.89
CA PRO A 11 34.42 -37.83 -19.50
C PRO A 11 33.24 -37.42 -18.61
N GLN A 12 33.31 -36.23 -18.03
CA GLN A 12 32.16 -35.64 -17.36
C GLN A 12 31.07 -35.47 -18.43
N VAL A 13 30.03 -36.30 -18.38
CA VAL A 13 28.85 -36.14 -19.23
C VAL A 13 28.24 -34.80 -18.88
N SER A 14 28.40 -33.84 -19.77
CA SER A 14 27.81 -32.53 -19.60
C SER A 14 26.30 -32.67 -19.79
N LEU A 15 25.50 -32.53 -18.70
CA LEU A 15 24.06 -32.59 -18.75
C LEU A 15 23.51 -31.45 -19.64
N VAL A 16 22.52 -31.80 -20.46
CA VAL A 16 21.76 -30.83 -21.26
C VAL A 16 20.36 -30.59 -20.67
N ALA A 17 19.68 -29.57 -21.14
CA ALA A 17 18.40 -29.10 -20.56
C ALA A 17 17.33 -30.21 -20.51
N VAL A 18 17.28 -31.11 -21.50
CA VAL A 18 16.30 -32.20 -21.50
C VAL A 18 16.53 -33.20 -20.39
N ASP A 19 17.80 -33.45 -20.01
CA ASP A 19 18.16 -34.36 -18.91
C ASP A 19 17.74 -33.83 -17.54
N LEU A 20 17.53 -32.51 -17.44
CA LEU A 20 17.14 -31.81 -16.22
C LEU A 20 15.62 -31.71 -16.06
N VAL A 21 14.84 -32.07 -17.08
CA VAL A 21 13.35 -31.96 -17.04
C VAL A 21 12.78 -32.75 -15.86
N ASN A 22 12.07 -32.05 -15.02
CA ASN A 22 11.40 -32.60 -13.83
C ASN A 22 9.95 -32.18 -13.70
N THR A 23 9.39 -31.52 -14.70
CA THR A 23 8.06 -30.93 -14.68
C THR A 23 7.36 -31.17 -16.01
N ALA A 24 6.18 -31.78 -15.98
CA ALA A 24 5.41 -32.12 -17.16
C ALA A 24 4.72 -30.87 -17.75
N VAL A 25 4.75 -30.77 -19.07
CA VAL A 25 4.15 -29.69 -19.87
C VAL A 25 3.20 -30.27 -20.89
N THR A 26 2.08 -29.59 -21.17
CA THR A 26 1.18 -29.89 -22.29
C THR A 26 0.91 -28.63 -23.08
N GLN A 27 0.47 -28.77 -24.33
CA GLN A 27 0.15 -27.66 -25.22
C GLN A 27 -1.33 -27.69 -25.60
N ALA A 28 -1.95 -26.51 -25.59
CA ALA A 28 -3.27 -26.31 -26.18
C ALA A 28 -3.12 -25.75 -27.60
N PRO A 29 -3.93 -26.21 -28.58
CA PRO A 29 -3.81 -25.81 -29.98
C PRO A 29 -4.26 -24.37 -30.24
N ALA A 30 -5.06 -23.79 -29.36
CA ALA A 30 -5.60 -22.43 -29.46
C ALA A 30 -5.84 -21.85 -28.07
N PRO A 31 -6.09 -20.55 -27.92
CA PRO A 31 -6.57 -19.99 -26.66
C PRO A 31 -7.85 -20.71 -26.22
N ILE A 32 -7.83 -21.27 -25.02
CA ILE A 32 -8.96 -21.97 -24.40
C ILE A 32 -9.31 -21.29 -23.07
N ALA A 33 -10.53 -21.50 -22.61
CA ALA A 33 -10.97 -20.98 -21.32
C ALA A 33 -10.17 -21.61 -20.16
N ILE A 34 -10.04 -20.89 -19.04
CA ILE A 34 -9.29 -21.32 -17.84
C ILE A 34 -9.79 -22.69 -17.37
N GLY A 35 -11.11 -22.91 -17.26
CA GLY A 35 -11.68 -24.19 -16.85
C GLY A 35 -11.30 -25.35 -17.80
N ALA A 36 -11.26 -25.09 -19.12
CA ALA A 36 -10.82 -26.07 -20.11
C ALA A 36 -9.32 -26.37 -20.01
N ALA A 37 -8.49 -25.32 -19.82
CA ALA A 37 -7.05 -25.47 -19.61
C ALA A 37 -6.74 -26.26 -18.33
N LEU A 38 -7.49 -26.04 -17.26
CA LEU A 38 -7.36 -26.78 -16.01
C LEU A 38 -7.73 -28.26 -16.18
N ARG A 39 -8.80 -28.57 -16.90
CA ARG A 39 -9.16 -29.97 -17.24
C ARG A 39 -8.07 -30.64 -18.09
N LEU A 40 -7.52 -29.94 -19.08
CA LEU A 40 -6.43 -30.43 -19.90
C LEU A 40 -5.18 -30.73 -19.05
N ALA A 41 -4.79 -29.80 -18.17
CA ALA A 41 -3.66 -29.97 -17.25
C ALA A 41 -3.83 -31.22 -16.36
N ARG A 42 -5.05 -31.42 -15.80
CA ARG A 42 -5.36 -32.60 -14.96
C ARG A 42 -5.34 -33.89 -15.77
N LYS A 43 -5.94 -33.90 -16.96
CA LYS A 43 -6.01 -35.11 -17.84
C LYS A 43 -4.60 -35.57 -18.26
N ARG A 44 -3.67 -34.63 -18.47
CA ARG A 44 -2.29 -34.89 -18.90
C ARG A 44 -1.29 -34.93 -17.75
N ASP A 45 -1.75 -34.80 -16.53
CA ASP A 45 -0.92 -34.61 -15.32
C ASP A 45 0.20 -33.58 -15.54
N ALA A 46 -0.10 -32.50 -16.25
CA ALA A 46 0.83 -31.45 -16.58
C ALA A 46 0.77 -30.31 -15.54
N ALA A 47 1.92 -29.80 -15.17
CA ALA A 47 2.01 -28.61 -14.31
C ALA A 47 1.89 -27.30 -15.10
N ILE A 48 2.09 -27.37 -16.44
CA ILE A 48 2.05 -26.22 -17.34
C ILE A 48 1.21 -26.54 -18.55
N VAL A 49 0.35 -25.61 -18.96
CA VAL A 49 -0.33 -25.61 -20.26
C VAL A 49 0.26 -24.47 -21.09
N VAL A 50 0.90 -24.78 -22.20
CA VAL A 50 1.38 -23.78 -23.16
C VAL A 50 0.23 -23.38 -24.05
N VAL A 51 -0.08 -22.09 -24.09
CA VAL A 51 -1.18 -21.48 -24.86
C VAL A 51 -0.63 -20.23 -25.54
N ASP A 52 -0.68 -20.18 -26.85
CA ASP A 52 -0.22 -19.03 -27.64
C ASP A 52 1.20 -18.58 -27.25
N GLY A 53 2.13 -19.55 -27.14
CA GLY A 53 3.53 -19.32 -26.77
C GLY A 53 3.79 -18.90 -25.32
N ARG A 54 2.73 -18.78 -24.48
CA ARG A 54 2.81 -18.41 -23.08
C ARG A 54 2.42 -19.59 -22.18
N CYS A 55 2.83 -19.56 -20.92
CA CYS A 55 2.73 -20.69 -20.01
C CYS A 55 1.70 -20.42 -18.89
N ALA A 56 0.55 -21.10 -18.92
CA ALA A 56 -0.40 -21.10 -17.82
C ALA A 56 -0.03 -22.20 -16.83
N LEU A 57 0.37 -21.83 -15.60
CA LEU A 57 0.69 -22.79 -14.55
C LEU A 57 -0.60 -23.41 -13.99
N ARG A 58 -0.58 -24.71 -13.72
CA ARG A 58 -1.73 -25.41 -13.11
C ARG A 58 -2.17 -24.75 -11.81
N GLU A 59 -1.23 -24.27 -11.00
CA GLU A 59 -1.53 -23.54 -9.76
C GLU A 59 -2.31 -22.23 -10.02
N ASP A 60 -1.94 -21.46 -11.06
CA ASP A 60 -2.63 -20.21 -11.43
C ASP A 60 -4.02 -20.50 -12.01
N LEU A 61 -4.17 -21.58 -12.80
CA LEU A 61 -5.45 -22.04 -13.29
C LEU A 61 -6.39 -22.46 -12.14
N VAL A 62 -5.87 -23.19 -11.14
CA VAL A 62 -6.63 -23.56 -9.94
C VAL A 62 -7.07 -22.31 -9.17
N ARG A 63 -6.15 -21.35 -8.94
CA ARG A 63 -6.49 -20.08 -8.27
C ARG A 63 -7.58 -19.32 -9.03
N ALA A 64 -7.45 -19.22 -10.33
CA ALA A 64 -8.44 -18.54 -11.18
C ALA A 64 -9.81 -19.21 -11.12
N SER A 65 -9.87 -20.53 -11.16
CA SER A 65 -11.11 -21.30 -11.04
C SER A 65 -11.78 -21.07 -9.67
N LEU A 66 -10.99 -21.06 -8.57
CA LEU A 66 -11.49 -20.76 -7.23
C LEU A 66 -12.07 -19.34 -7.10
N LEU A 67 -11.60 -18.41 -7.92
CA LEU A 67 -12.08 -17.02 -7.98
C LEU A 67 -13.24 -16.83 -8.98
N GLY A 68 -13.77 -17.92 -9.55
CA GLY A 68 -14.89 -17.89 -10.51
C GLY A 68 -14.51 -17.30 -11.86
N LEU A 69 -13.30 -17.56 -12.36
CA LEU A 69 -12.78 -17.02 -13.61
C LEU A 69 -12.68 -18.09 -14.73
N ASP A 70 -13.42 -19.18 -14.62
CA ASP A 70 -13.34 -20.34 -15.52
C ASP A 70 -13.59 -20.01 -17.01
N ASP A 71 -14.43 -19.00 -17.28
CA ASP A 71 -14.80 -18.59 -18.63
C ASP A 71 -13.78 -17.63 -19.28
N LEU A 72 -12.85 -17.07 -18.52
CA LEU A 72 -11.81 -16.22 -19.10
C LEU A 72 -10.81 -17.04 -19.91
N ALA A 73 -10.23 -16.41 -20.94
CA ALA A 73 -9.15 -17.03 -21.70
C ALA A 73 -7.95 -17.34 -20.79
N SER A 74 -7.38 -18.54 -20.90
CA SER A 74 -6.24 -18.98 -20.10
C SER A 74 -4.99 -18.13 -20.31
N THR A 75 -4.88 -17.42 -21.43
CA THR A 75 -3.84 -16.41 -21.69
C THR A 75 -3.86 -15.26 -20.69
N ALA A 76 -5.01 -14.98 -20.04
CA ALA A 76 -5.13 -13.94 -19.01
C ALA A 76 -4.27 -14.23 -17.77
N VAL A 77 -4.05 -15.50 -17.46
CA VAL A 77 -3.22 -15.96 -16.34
C VAL A 77 -1.90 -16.59 -16.78
N ALA A 78 -1.58 -16.56 -18.08
CA ALA A 78 -0.34 -17.11 -18.60
C ALA A 78 0.84 -16.18 -18.33
N ARG A 79 1.99 -16.78 -18.04
CA ARG A 79 3.28 -16.15 -17.75
C ARG A 79 4.21 -16.26 -18.95
N ASP A 80 5.11 -15.28 -19.10
CA ASP A 80 6.25 -15.39 -19.98
C ASP A 80 7.37 -16.10 -19.19
N LEU A 81 7.55 -17.37 -19.42
CA LEU A 81 8.64 -18.15 -18.81
C LEU A 81 9.82 -18.22 -19.78
N PRO A 82 11.08 -18.22 -19.28
CA PRO A 82 12.22 -18.46 -20.12
C PRO A 82 12.13 -19.84 -20.77
N CYS A 83 12.52 -19.91 -22.05
CA CYS A 83 12.50 -21.11 -22.84
C CYS A 83 13.90 -21.38 -23.38
N VAL A 84 14.35 -22.63 -23.31
CA VAL A 84 15.64 -23.09 -23.84
C VAL A 84 15.43 -24.29 -24.75
N ASP A 85 16.37 -24.50 -25.70
CA ASP A 85 16.36 -25.69 -26.52
C ASP A 85 16.81 -26.93 -25.70
N ALA A 86 16.30 -28.10 -26.07
CA ALA A 86 16.58 -29.37 -25.38
C ALA A 86 18.06 -29.67 -25.21
N GLY A 87 18.92 -29.24 -26.17
CA GLY A 87 20.37 -29.36 -26.13
C GLY A 87 21.11 -28.23 -25.39
N ALA A 88 20.40 -27.25 -24.80
CA ALA A 88 21.06 -26.17 -24.06
C ALA A 88 21.80 -26.75 -22.83
N GLY A 89 23.00 -26.24 -22.54
CA GLY A 89 23.81 -26.74 -21.42
C GLY A 89 23.19 -26.41 -20.05
N GLU A 90 23.42 -27.25 -19.06
CA GLU A 90 22.96 -27.15 -17.67
C GLU A 90 23.24 -25.77 -17.06
N VAL A 91 24.40 -25.17 -17.33
CA VAL A 91 24.77 -23.84 -16.81
C VAL A 91 23.77 -22.76 -17.20
N THR A 92 23.23 -22.81 -18.43
CA THR A 92 22.22 -21.85 -18.89
C THR A 92 20.92 -22.00 -18.10
N VAL A 93 20.45 -23.22 -17.89
CA VAL A 93 19.24 -23.52 -17.13
C VAL A 93 19.41 -23.06 -15.67
N ARG A 94 20.51 -23.43 -15.02
CA ARG A 94 20.80 -23.04 -13.62
C ARG A 94 20.90 -21.54 -13.46
N ARG A 95 21.50 -20.82 -14.42
CA ARG A 95 21.57 -19.35 -14.40
C ARG A 95 20.18 -18.73 -14.43
N LEU A 96 19.30 -19.18 -15.33
CA LEU A 96 17.94 -18.65 -15.44
C LEU A 96 17.13 -18.88 -14.15
N LEU A 97 17.27 -20.06 -13.54
CA LEU A 97 16.65 -20.34 -12.24
C LEU A 97 17.23 -19.46 -11.12
N ALA A 98 18.55 -19.26 -11.08
CA ALA A 98 19.21 -18.39 -10.09
C ALA A 98 18.83 -16.90 -10.26
N GLU A 99 18.47 -16.49 -11.48
CA GLU A 99 17.94 -15.16 -11.78
C GLU A 99 16.46 -14.98 -11.37
N GLY A 100 15.85 -15.99 -10.75
CA GLY A 100 14.51 -15.96 -10.20
C GLY A 100 13.40 -16.38 -11.18
N ALA A 101 13.77 -17.11 -12.26
CA ALA A 101 12.75 -17.78 -13.05
C ALA A 101 12.12 -18.91 -12.20
N PRO A 102 10.77 -18.96 -12.06
CA PRO A 102 10.13 -20.02 -11.28
C PRO A 102 10.31 -21.40 -11.95
N LEU A 103 10.39 -21.40 -13.27
CA LEU A 103 10.51 -22.55 -14.15
C LEU A 103 11.25 -22.15 -15.43
N VAL A 104 11.98 -23.07 -16.05
CA VAL A 104 12.55 -22.93 -17.38
C VAL A 104 11.92 -23.98 -18.30
N VAL A 105 11.23 -23.54 -19.34
CA VAL A 105 10.60 -24.44 -20.31
C VAL A 105 11.66 -24.97 -21.27
N VAL A 106 11.65 -26.27 -21.50
CA VAL A 106 12.53 -26.95 -22.45
C VAL A 106 11.72 -27.33 -23.68
N ARG A 107 12.21 -27.01 -24.88
CA ARG A 107 11.54 -27.30 -26.15
C ARG A 107 12.50 -27.96 -27.14
N ASP A 108 11.94 -28.71 -28.05
CA ASP A 108 12.60 -29.17 -29.26
C ASP A 108 11.90 -28.60 -30.51
N ARG A 109 12.22 -29.14 -31.69
CA ARG A 109 11.60 -28.74 -32.97
C ARG A 109 10.11 -29.07 -33.07
N ARG A 110 9.59 -29.97 -32.22
CA ARG A 110 8.18 -30.40 -32.21
C ARG A 110 7.37 -29.64 -31.17
N GLY A 111 8.01 -28.87 -30.28
CA GLY A 111 7.34 -28.06 -29.25
C GLY A 111 7.92 -28.25 -27.84
N PRO A 112 7.18 -27.89 -26.79
CA PRO A 112 7.63 -28.04 -25.42
C PRO A 112 7.70 -29.51 -25.00
N VAL A 113 8.85 -29.98 -24.54
CA VAL A 113 9.08 -31.34 -24.04
C VAL A 113 8.96 -31.47 -22.54
N GLY A 114 9.13 -30.37 -21.81
CA GLY A 114 9.02 -30.33 -20.36
C GLY A 114 9.46 -28.99 -19.78
N ALA A 115 9.62 -28.94 -18.47
CA ALA A 115 10.21 -27.78 -17.80
C ALA A 115 11.13 -28.23 -16.67
N VAL A 116 12.03 -27.35 -16.27
CA VAL A 116 12.92 -27.52 -15.12
C VAL A 116 12.47 -26.56 -14.02
N ALA A 117 12.06 -27.13 -12.89
CA ALA A 117 11.81 -26.37 -11.66
C ALA A 117 13.07 -26.38 -10.78
N ALA A 118 13.33 -25.31 -10.06
CA ALA A 118 14.36 -25.31 -9.02
C ALA A 118 14.00 -26.35 -7.93
N ARG A 119 14.92 -27.25 -7.61
CA ARG A 119 14.75 -28.19 -6.49
C ARG A 119 15.16 -27.48 -5.20
N GLY A 120 14.17 -27.07 -4.39
CA GLY A 120 14.37 -26.47 -3.08
C GLY A 120 14.91 -25.04 -3.11
N ALA A 121 14.75 -24.33 -2.00
CA ALA A 121 15.35 -23.02 -1.81
C ALA A 121 16.88 -23.19 -1.62
N THR A 122 17.67 -22.67 -2.54
CA THR A 122 19.13 -22.69 -2.41
C THR A 122 19.54 -21.70 -1.32
N THR A 123 20.01 -22.21 -0.20
CA THR A 123 20.49 -21.39 0.92
C THR A 123 21.92 -20.94 0.62
N ALA A 124 22.10 -19.66 0.23
CA ALA A 124 23.42 -19.05 0.11
C ALA A 124 23.83 -18.50 1.48
N THR A 125 24.71 -19.20 2.21
CA THR A 125 25.02 -18.90 3.61
C THR A 125 26.06 -17.78 3.82
N LEU A 126 27.24 -17.86 3.23
CA LEU A 126 28.37 -16.99 3.54
C LEU A 126 28.19 -15.50 3.20
N PRO A 127 27.71 -15.09 2.00
CA PRO A 127 27.52 -13.67 1.71
C PRO A 127 26.43 -13.01 2.56
N THR A 128 25.47 -13.79 3.05
CA THR A 128 24.34 -13.30 3.87
C THR A 128 24.78 -12.98 5.28
N ALA A 129 25.51 -13.87 5.95
CA ALA A 129 26.01 -13.66 7.31
C ALA A 129 26.90 -12.42 7.41
N ARG A 130 27.78 -12.20 6.44
CA ARG A 130 28.60 -10.99 6.38
C ARG A 130 27.74 -9.73 6.23
N ARG A 131 26.75 -9.73 5.30
CA ARG A 131 25.86 -8.59 5.08
C ARG A 131 25.01 -8.27 6.31
N VAL A 132 24.54 -9.29 7.04
CA VAL A 132 23.85 -9.13 8.32
C VAL A 132 24.78 -8.50 9.36
N ALA A 133 26.03 -8.96 9.43
CA ALA A 133 27.03 -8.42 10.34
C ALA A 133 27.39 -6.96 10.06
N ASP A 134 27.49 -6.59 8.79
CA ASP A 134 27.89 -5.25 8.35
C ASP A 134 26.73 -4.21 8.46
N ARG A 135 25.48 -4.66 8.40
CA ARG A 135 24.31 -3.79 8.25
C ARG A 135 23.39 -3.73 9.48
N LEU A 136 23.44 -4.71 10.36
CA LEU A 136 22.63 -4.75 11.58
C LEU A 136 23.48 -4.50 12.81
N SER A 137 22.92 -3.80 13.80
CA SER A 137 23.59 -3.59 15.10
C SER A 137 23.82 -4.93 15.82
N SER A 138 24.79 -4.94 16.73
CA SER A 138 25.07 -6.09 17.61
C SER A 138 23.81 -6.55 18.34
N ASP A 139 23.03 -5.60 18.86
CA ASP A 139 21.83 -5.88 19.64
C ASP A 139 20.72 -6.52 18.78
N THR A 140 20.51 -6.00 17.55
CA THR A 140 19.57 -6.60 16.59
C THR A 140 19.99 -8.02 16.22
N ARG A 141 21.27 -8.27 15.99
CA ARG A 141 21.80 -9.61 15.68
C ARG A 141 21.60 -10.58 16.84
N ALA A 142 21.95 -10.16 18.06
CA ALA A 142 21.76 -10.96 19.27
C ALA A 142 20.28 -11.31 19.50
N LEU A 143 19.37 -10.36 19.21
CA LEU A 143 17.94 -10.58 19.26
C LEU A 143 17.49 -11.63 18.21
N LEU A 144 17.92 -11.50 16.96
CA LEU A 144 17.58 -12.46 15.90
C LEU A 144 18.11 -13.87 16.23
N GLU A 145 19.32 -14.00 16.75
CA GLU A 145 19.88 -15.28 17.23
C GLU A 145 19.06 -15.85 18.40
N SER A 146 18.63 -15.00 19.33
CA SER A 146 17.77 -15.41 20.43
C SER A 146 16.43 -15.96 19.95
N ILE A 147 15.79 -15.29 18.96
CA ILE A 147 14.56 -15.76 18.33
C ILE A 147 14.80 -17.13 17.66
N GLY A 148 15.91 -17.28 16.94
CA GLY A 148 16.29 -18.55 16.31
C GLY A 148 16.46 -19.68 17.32
N ARG A 149 17.12 -19.43 18.46
CA ARG A 149 17.26 -20.42 19.56
C ARG A 149 15.93 -20.79 20.20
N LEU A 150 15.05 -19.80 20.47
CA LEU A 150 13.72 -20.07 21.04
C LEU A 150 12.86 -20.94 20.09
N ALA A 151 12.92 -20.67 18.77
CA ALA A 151 12.22 -21.50 17.81
C ALA A 151 12.79 -22.93 17.76
N ALA A 152 14.13 -23.07 17.70
CA ALA A 152 14.81 -24.35 17.66
C ALA A 152 14.54 -25.22 18.90
N ALA A 153 14.47 -24.64 20.09
CA ALA A 153 14.11 -25.32 21.34
C ALA A 153 12.69 -25.94 21.30
N ARG A 154 11.84 -25.49 20.36
CA ARG A 154 10.51 -26.04 20.11
C ARG A 154 10.42 -26.92 18.86
N GLY A 155 11.55 -27.28 18.26
CA GLY A 155 11.60 -28.03 17.01
C GLY A 155 11.07 -27.23 15.79
N ALA A 156 11.04 -25.90 15.89
CA ALA A 156 10.57 -24.99 14.86
C ALA A 156 11.75 -24.26 14.19
N ARG A 157 11.51 -23.68 13.02
CA ARG A 157 12.47 -22.82 12.30
C ARG A 157 11.95 -21.40 12.28
N ALA A 158 12.81 -20.42 12.51
CA ALA A 158 12.45 -19.01 12.44
C ALA A 158 13.17 -18.30 11.29
N PHE A 159 12.51 -17.32 10.69
CA PHE A 159 13.00 -16.58 9.53
C PHE A 159 12.70 -15.10 9.71
N LEU A 160 13.71 -14.25 9.50
CA LEU A 160 13.50 -12.83 9.27
C LEU A 160 12.96 -12.65 7.85
N VAL A 161 11.93 -11.80 7.67
CA VAL A 161 11.27 -11.59 6.38
C VAL A 161 10.94 -10.12 6.12
N GLY A 162 10.35 -9.84 4.98
CA GLY A 162 9.72 -8.54 4.72
C GLY A 162 10.68 -7.39 4.43
N GLY A 163 10.36 -6.22 4.99
CA GLY A 163 11.05 -4.96 4.69
C GLY A 163 12.52 -4.97 5.05
N MET A 164 12.87 -5.50 6.21
CA MET A 164 14.25 -5.55 6.68
C MET A 164 15.12 -6.44 5.78
N VAL A 165 14.64 -7.61 5.36
CA VAL A 165 15.39 -8.48 4.43
C VAL A 165 15.61 -7.76 3.11
N ARG A 166 14.60 -7.10 2.55
CA ARG A 166 14.73 -6.29 1.34
C ARG A 166 15.80 -5.21 1.51
N ASP A 167 15.75 -4.46 2.61
CA ASP A 167 16.61 -3.29 2.83
C ASP A 167 18.06 -3.68 3.12
N LEU A 168 18.32 -4.91 3.62
CA LEU A 168 19.66 -5.47 3.69
C LEU A 168 20.35 -5.60 2.32
N TRP A 169 19.61 -5.78 1.23
CA TRP A 169 20.13 -5.88 -0.15
C TRP A 169 20.01 -4.60 -0.96
N ARG A 170 19.43 -3.55 -0.40
CA ARG A 170 19.46 -2.22 -1.03
C ARG A 170 20.74 -1.51 -0.59
N ASP A 171 21.41 -0.83 -1.55
CA ASP A 171 22.54 0.05 -1.25
C ASP A 171 22.03 1.43 -0.78
N ALA A 172 21.14 1.44 0.19
CA ALA A 172 20.50 2.62 0.76
C ALA A 172 20.27 2.41 2.27
N GLU A 173 19.95 3.49 2.95
CA GLU A 173 19.61 3.46 4.36
C GLU A 173 18.48 2.45 4.66
N MET A 174 18.58 1.78 5.81
CA MET A 174 17.53 0.87 6.26
C MET A 174 16.27 1.68 6.59
N THR A 175 15.19 1.44 5.86
CA THR A 175 13.92 2.17 6.02
C THR A 175 12.93 1.46 6.93
N SER A 176 13.22 0.22 7.34
CA SER A 176 12.35 -0.58 8.21
C SER A 176 13.02 -0.77 9.56
N ALA A 177 12.38 -0.27 10.62
CA ALA A 177 12.73 -0.56 12.01
C ALA A 177 11.96 -1.76 12.55
N ASP A 178 10.88 -2.17 11.88
CA ASP A 178 10.01 -3.27 12.31
C ASP A 178 10.65 -4.62 11.97
N LEU A 179 10.66 -5.52 12.96
CA LEU A 179 11.12 -6.88 12.82
C LEU A 179 9.94 -7.79 12.49
N ASP A 180 9.89 -8.28 11.26
CA ASP A 180 8.93 -9.28 10.82
C ASP A 180 9.56 -10.68 10.88
N VAL A 181 9.07 -11.56 11.74
CA VAL A 181 9.54 -12.93 11.90
C VAL A 181 8.46 -13.92 11.48
N VAL A 182 8.84 -14.89 10.67
CA VAL A 182 8.00 -16.04 10.32
C VAL A 182 8.56 -17.28 11.00
N VAL A 183 7.68 -18.07 11.62
CA VAL A 183 8.04 -19.32 12.29
C VAL A 183 7.36 -20.49 11.57
N GLU A 184 8.14 -21.41 11.08
CA GLU A 184 7.70 -22.71 10.58
C GLU A 184 7.48 -23.64 11.77
N GLY A 185 6.23 -23.70 12.27
CA GLY A 185 5.84 -24.30 13.52
C GLY A 185 4.83 -23.42 14.27
N ASP A 186 4.74 -23.52 15.60
CA ASP A 186 3.86 -22.69 16.43
C ASP A 186 4.47 -21.31 16.72
N GLY A 187 4.24 -20.35 15.80
CA GLY A 187 4.71 -18.98 15.94
C GLY A 187 4.12 -18.22 17.12
N LEU A 188 2.87 -18.54 17.50
CA LEU A 188 2.23 -17.89 18.66
C LEU A 188 2.90 -18.32 19.98
N ALA A 189 3.31 -19.59 20.09
CA ALA A 189 4.05 -20.07 21.25
C ALA A 189 5.45 -19.40 21.32
N VAL A 190 6.16 -19.30 20.19
CA VAL A 190 7.45 -18.58 20.12
C VAL A 190 7.29 -17.12 20.52
N ALA A 191 6.22 -16.43 20.05
CA ALA A 191 5.94 -15.05 20.43
C ALA A 191 5.72 -14.87 21.95
N ARG A 192 5.00 -15.78 22.59
CA ARG A 192 4.80 -15.75 24.06
C ARG A 192 6.10 -15.91 24.83
N GLU A 193 6.95 -16.82 24.40
CA GLU A 193 8.27 -17.02 25.03
C GLU A 193 9.20 -15.85 24.80
N LEU A 194 9.20 -15.31 23.59
CA LEU A 194 9.96 -14.10 23.28
C LEU A 194 9.55 -12.92 24.15
N ALA A 195 8.24 -12.69 24.31
CA ALA A 195 7.72 -11.63 25.18
C ALA A 195 8.20 -11.81 26.63
N ARG A 196 8.14 -13.03 27.18
CA ARG A 196 8.66 -13.32 28.53
C ARG A 196 10.17 -13.08 28.64
N ALA A 197 10.95 -13.55 27.65
CA ALA A 197 12.40 -13.39 27.65
C ALA A 197 12.84 -11.93 27.56
N LEU A 198 12.05 -11.06 26.93
CA LEU A 198 12.32 -9.64 26.75
C LEU A 198 11.66 -8.76 27.84
N GLY A 199 10.91 -9.33 28.77
CA GLY A 199 10.14 -8.57 29.77
C GLY A 199 9.05 -7.69 29.15
N GLY A 200 8.51 -8.12 28.02
CA GLY A 200 7.52 -7.40 27.23
C GLY A 200 6.11 -8.01 27.29
N SER A 201 5.22 -7.50 26.45
CA SER A 201 3.86 -7.98 26.27
C SER A 201 3.66 -8.61 24.88
N VAL A 202 2.62 -9.44 24.75
CA VAL A 202 2.25 -10.08 23.48
C VAL A 202 0.77 -9.88 23.20
N ARG A 203 0.44 -9.47 21.95
CA ARG A 203 -0.92 -9.37 21.44
C ARG A 203 -1.11 -10.37 20.31
N GLU A 204 -2.00 -11.35 20.51
CA GLU A 204 -2.25 -12.42 19.54
C GLU A 204 -3.44 -12.10 18.63
N HIS A 205 -3.29 -12.41 17.35
CA HIS A 205 -4.35 -12.40 16.33
C HIS A 205 -4.52 -13.81 15.77
N ARG A 206 -5.12 -14.71 16.55
CA ARG A 206 -5.21 -16.16 16.27
C ARG A 206 -5.82 -16.50 14.92
N ARG A 207 -6.82 -15.74 14.46
CA ARG A 207 -7.45 -15.93 13.14
C ARG A 207 -6.44 -15.84 11.99
N PHE A 208 -5.39 -15.04 12.15
CA PHE A 208 -4.35 -14.81 11.14
C PHE A 208 -3.03 -15.46 11.51
N LEU A 209 -2.97 -16.21 12.60
CA LEU A 209 -1.75 -16.87 13.10
C LEU A 209 -0.59 -15.87 13.29
N THR A 210 -0.89 -14.67 13.79
CA THR A 210 0.09 -13.60 14.03
C THR A 210 0.06 -13.14 15.48
N ALA A 211 1.20 -12.65 15.96
CA ALA A 211 1.33 -12.00 17.25
C ALA A 211 2.28 -10.81 17.14
N SER A 212 1.97 -9.71 17.84
CA SER A 212 2.88 -8.58 18.03
C SER A 212 3.45 -8.64 19.44
N VAL A 213 4.76 -8.65 19.54
CA VAL A 213 5.51 -8.57 20.79
C VAL A 213 6.02 -7.15 20.94
N GLU A 214 5.74 -6.51 22.08
CA GLU A 214 6.24 -5.20 22.43
C GLU A 214 7.16 -5.30 23.65
N ALA A 215 8.39 -4.82 23.54
CA ALA A 215 9.35 -4.86 24.62
C ALA A 215 10.16 -3.56 24.73
N PRO A 216 10.53 -3.11 25.96
CA PRO A 216 11.07 -1.77 26.22
C PRO A 216 12.34 -1.40 25.46
N ARG A 217 13.18 -2.39 25.12
CA ARG A 217 14.48 -2.17 24.45
C ARG A 217 14.50 -2.48 22.97
N THR A 218 13.52 -3.25 22.47
CA THR A 218 13.54 -3.77 21.09
C THR A 218 12.42 -3.21 20.23
N GLY A 219 11.48 -2.48 20.84
CA GLY A 219 10.29 -2.02 20.13
C GLY A 219 9.35 -3.17 19.77
N ARG A 220 8.71 -3.06 18.62
CA ARG A 220 7.71 -4.02 18.14
C ARG A 220 8.35 -5.10 17.26
N ILE A 221 8.01 -6.34 17.56
CA ILE A 221 8.39 -7.51 16.77
C ILE A 221 7.10 -8.23 16.36
N ASP A 222 6.85 -8.36 15.07
CA ASP A 222 5.70 -9.10 14.56
C ASP A 222 6.10 -10.55 14.25
N VAL A 223 5.51 -11.50 14.95
CA VAL A 223 5.76 -12.94 14.80
C VAL A 223 4.56 -13.59 14.15
N THR A 224 4.79 -14.30 13.06
CA THR A 224 3.74 -14.96 12.27
C THR A 224 4.09 -16.43 12.10
N THR A 225 3.13 -17.35 12.32
CA THR A 225 3.27 -18.73 11.86
C THR A 225 3.34 -18.76 10.32
N ALA A 226 4.29 -19.49 9.76
CA ALA A 226 4.37 -19.70 8.31
C ALA A 226 3.05 -20.27 7.80
N ARG A 227 2.49 -19.68 6.76
CA ARG A 227 1.12 -20.00 6.33
C ARG A 227 0.93 -19.89 4.84
N SER A 228 -0.01 -20.68 4.32
CA SER A 228 -0.61 -20.50 3.01
C SER A 228 -1.88 -19.65 3.11
N GLU A 229 -2.27 -19.03 2.02
CA GLU A 229 -3.47 -18.21 1.89
C GLU A 229 -4.34 -18.73 0.74
N ARG A 230 -5.64 -18.83 1.00
CA ARG A 230 -6.64 -19.19 -0.01
C ARG A 230 -7.73 -18.13 -0.01
N TYR A 231 -8.02 -17.59 -1.18
CA TYR A 231 -9.07 -16.60 -1.38
C TYR A 231 -10.33 -17.29 -1.92
N GLU A 232 -11.46 -17.10 -1.22
CA GLU A 232 -12.76 -17.69 -1.60
C GLU A 232 -13.52 -16.82 -2.60
N SER A 233 -13.18 -15.52 -2.66
CA SER A 233 -13.72 -14.60 -3.65
C SER A 233 -12.74 -13.45 -3.91
N ARG A 234 -12.94 -12.75 -5.02
CA ARG A 234 -12.11 -11.64 -5.47
C ARG A 234 -12.10 -10.49 -4.46
N GLY A 235 -10.93 -10.11 -3.95
CA GLY A 235 -10.74 -9.03 -2.99
C GLY A 235 -11.11 -9.36 -1.54
N ALA A 236 -11.53 -10.59 -1.23
CA ALA A 236 -11.84 -11.02 0.13
C ALA A 236 -10.59 -11.07 1.02
N LEU A 237 -10.80 -11.21 2.33
CA LEU A 237 -9.73 -11.62 3.22
C LEU A 237 -9.43 -13.12 3.01
N PRO A 238 -8.17 -13.53 3.06
CA PRO A 238 -7.80 -14.92 2.86
C PRO A 238 -8.18 -15.79 4.06
N ARG A 239 -8.49 -17.06 3.78
CA ARG A 239 -8.38 -18.12 4.78
C ARG A 239 -6.92 -18.54 4.87
N VAL A 240 -6.42 -18.62 6.09
CA VAL A 240 -5.02 -18.96 6.36
C VAL A 240 -4.93 -20.36 6.93
N MET A 241 -3.89 -21.10 6.54
CA MET A 241 -3.57 -22.43 7.10
C MET A 241 -2.06 -22.50 7.35
N PRO A 242 -1.60 -23.12 8.45
CA PRO A 242 -0.18 -23.34 8.67
C PRO A 242 0.46 -24.03 7.46
N ALA A 243 1.68 -23.61 7.13
CA ALA A 243 2.41 -24.11 5.96
C ALA A 243 3.92 -23.97 6.16
N GLY A 244 4.72 -24.39 5.16
CA GLY A 244 6.15 -24.16 5.14
C GLY A 244 6.51 -22.75 4.64
N ILE A 245 7.76 -22.35 4.87
CA ILE A 245 8.30 -21.03 4.49
C ILE A 245 8.17 -20.76 2.98
N ASP A 246 8.36 -21.77 2.14
CA ASP A 246 8.20 -21.65 0.68
C ASP A 246 6.79 -21.15 0.29
N GLN A 247 5.75 -21.69 0.94
CA GLN A 247 4.36 -21.30 0.69
C GLN A 247 4.10 -19.90 1.27
N ASP A 248 4.69 -19.57 2.43
CA ASP A 248 4.59 -18.23 3.01
C ASP A 248 5.21 -17.17 2.09
N LEU A 249 6.35 -17.42 1.49
CA LEU A 249 6.97 -16.50 0.56
C LEU A 249 6.13 -16.31 -0.71
N ARG A 250 5.48 -17.37 -1.22
CA ARG A 250 4.66 -17.34 -2.45
C ARG A 250 3.31 -16.62 -2.31
N ARG A 251 2.81 -16.36 -1.10
CA ARG A 251 1.56 -15.62 -0.85
C ARG A 251 1.77 -14.10 -0.73
N ARG A 252 3.00 -13.62 -0.66
CA ARG A 252 3.34 -12.20 -0.46
C ARG A 252 2.98 -11.36 -1.67
N ASP A 253 3.20 -10.06 -1.58
CA ASP A 253 2.80 -9.09 -2.60
C ASP A 253 3.77 -9.02 -3.79
N PHE A 254 5.07 -8.84 -3.53
CA PHE A 254 6.11 -8.64 -4.55
C PHE A 254 7.35 -9.47 -4.28
N THR A 255 8.08 -9.80 -5.35
CA THR A 255 9.33 -10.58 -5.26
C THR A 255 10.34 -9.96 -4.29
N ILE A 256 10.46 -8.64 -4.27
CA ILE A 256 11.39 -7.92 -3.38
C ILE A 256 11.06 -8.07 -1.88
N ASN A 257 9.84 -8.45 -1.53
CA ASN A 257 9.39 -8.71 -0.17
C ASN A 257 9.21 -10.21 0.12
N ALA A 258 9.52 -11.07 -0.86
CA ALA A 258 9.36 -12.53 -0.79
C ALA A 258 10.70 -13.24 -0.63
N MET A 259 11.57 -12.67 0.19
CA MET A 259 12.84 -13.23 0.64
C MET A 259 12.81 -13.48 2.13
N ALA A 260 13.57 -14.45 2.60
CA ALA A 260 13.72 -14.77 4.02
C ALA A 260 15.17 -15.01 4.40
N ILE A 261 15.54 -14.68 5.64
CA ILE A 261 16.82 -15.05 6.25
C ILE A 261 16.52 -16.03 7.37
N GLU A 262 17.06 -17.24 7.27
CA GLU A 262 16.91 -18.25 8.32
C GLU A 262 17.72 -17.85 9.56
N LEU A 263 17.05 -17.90 10.73
CA LEU A 263 17.60 -17.53 12.02
C LEU A 263 18.10 -18.77 12.77
N HIS A 264 19.03 -19.48 12.16
CA HIS A 264 19.68 -20.64 12.82
C HIS A 264 20.97 -20.19 13.50
N SER A 265 21.34 -20.80 14.63
CA SER A 265 22.50 -20.49 15.48
C SER A 265 23.77 -20.11 14.69
N GLY A 266 23.98 -18.81 14.46
CA GLY A 266 25.18 -18.22 13.84
C GLY A 266 25.28 -18.31 12.31
N ALA A 267 24.38 -19.02 11.62
CA ALA A 267 24.36 -19.12 10.16
C ALA A 267 23.11 -18.47 9.60
N PHE A 268 23.20 -17.22 9.17
CA PHE A 268 22.14 -16.52 8.48
C PHE A 268 22.09 -16.94 7.01
N GLY A 269 21.19 -17.86 6.64
CA GLY A 269 20.99 -18.33 5.28
C GLY A 269 19.89 -17.57 4.55
N LEU A 270 20.15 -17.05 3.33
CA LEU A 270 19.13 -16.41 2.51
C LEU A 270 18.32 -17.43 1.71
N LEU A 271 17.00 -17.33 1.79
CA LEU A 271 16.03 -17.98 0.91
C LEU A 271 15.46 -16.93 -0.05
N ASP A 272 15.69 -17.10 -1.34
CA ASP A 272 15.18 -16.22 -2.41
C ASP A 272 14.61 -17.04 -3.58
N PRO A 273 13.53 -17.83 -3.36
CA PRO A 273 13.00 -18.73 -4.37
C PRO A 273 12.30 -18.00 -5.53
N LEU A 274 12.06 -16.70 -5.39
CA LEU A 274 11.28 -15.89 -6.33
C LEU A 274 12.10 -14.76 -6.99
N GLY A 275 13.41 -14.74 -6.77
CA GLY A 275 14.34 -13.80 -7.41
C GLY A 275 14.21 -12.36 -6.92
N GLY A 276 13.93 -12.17 -5.62
CA GLY A 276 13.83 -10.85 -5.01
C GLY A 276 15.11 -10.03 -5.15
N ARG A 277 16.27 -10.63 -4.95
CA ARG A 277 17.58 -9.97 -5.16
C ARG A 277 17.76 -9.49 -6.59
N ALA A 278 17.45 -10.35 -7.57
CA ALA A 278 17.55 -9.98 -8.98
C ALA A 278 16.59 -8.83 -9.33
N ALA A 279 15.40 -8.82 -8.76
CA ALA A 279 14.43 -7.74 -8.92
C ALA A 279 14.93 -6.42 -8.29
N LEU A 280 15.58 -6.46 -7.11
CA LEU A 280 16.22 -5.29 -6.48
C LEU A 280 17.33 -4.70 -7.35
N VAL A 281 18.25 -5.53 -7.84
CA VAL A 281 19.36 -5.10 -8.73
C VAL A 281 18.82 -4.46 -10.00
N ARG A 282 17.79 -5.05 -10.61
CA ARG A 282 17.15 -4.52 -11.82
C ARG A 282 16.20 -3.33 -11.57
N ARG A 283 15.99 -2.93 -10.31
CA ARG A 283 15.02 -1.91 -9.88
C ARG A 283 13.62 -2.18 -10.44
N ARG A 284 13.16 -3.45 -10.34
CA ARG A 284 11.87 -3.90 -10.85
C ARG A 284 10.95 -4.33 -9.73
N LEU A 285 9.71 -3.86 -9.81
CA LEU A 285 8.61 -4.33 -8.95
C LEU A 285 7.83 -5.39 -9.74
N ARG A 286 7.80 -6.61 -9.21
CA ARG A 286 7.17 -7.78 -9.83
C ARG A 286 6.22 -8.45 -8.84
N VAL A 287 4.97 -8.69 -9.27
CA VAL A 287 4.01 -9.55 -8.56
C VAL A 287 4.44 -11.02 -8.62
N LEU A 288 4.01 -11.82 -7.67
CA LEU A 288 4.41 -13.24 -7.59
C LEU A 288 3.66 -14.12 -8.59
N HIS A 289 2.41 -13.74 -8.94
CA HIS A 289 1.57 -14.47 -9.88
C HIS A 289 0.55 -13.53 -10.55
N PRO A 290 -0.05 -13.93 -11.70
CA PRO A 290 -0.94 -13.07 -12.48
C PRO A 290 -2.21 -12.62 -11.75
N LEU A 291 -2.68 -13.38 -10.76
CA LEU A 291 -3.90 -13.10 -10.00
C LEU A 291 -3.66 -12.28 -8.73
N SER A 292 -2.43 -11.84 -8.47
CA SER A 292 -2.05 -11.16 -7.22
C SER A 292 -2.95 -9.97 -6.88
N TYR A 293 -3.32 -9.16 -7.87
CA TYR A 293 -4.22 -8.01 -7.69
C TYR A 293 -5.71 -8.38 -7.74
N VAL A 294 -6.05 -9.56 -8.26
CA VAL A 294 -7.43 -10.08 -8.22
C VAL A 294 -7.74 -10.65 -6.84
N GLU A 295 -6.78 -11.34 -6.22
CA GLU A 295 -6.86 -11.82 -4.86
C GLU A 295 -6.93 -10.66 -3.86
N ASP A 296 -6.01 -9.70 -4.00
CA ASP A 296 -5.96 -8.51 -3.15
C ASP A 296 -5.70 -7.23 -3.96
N PRO A 297 -6.75 -6.49 -4.34
CA PRO A 297 -6.61 -5.25 -5.11
C PRO A 297 -5.84 -4.14 -4.38
N THR A 298 -5.75 -4.17 -3.04
CA THR A 298 -4.98 -3.18 -2.28
C THR A 298 -3.48 -3.26 -2.60
N ARG A 299 -3.00 -4.39 -3.11
CA ARG A 299 -1.62 -4.51 -3.59
C ARG A 299 -1.28 -3.55 -4.73
N MET A 300 -2.27 -3.01 -5.48
CA MET A 300 -2.03 -1.94 -6.46
C MET A 300 -1.57 -0.64 -5.78
N PHE A 301 -2.17 -0.29 -4.65
CA PHE A 301 -1.76 0.86 -3.83
C PHE A 301 -0.35 0.67 -3.28
N ARG A 302 -0.06 -0.52 -2.76
CA ARG A 302 1.27 -0.91 -2.29
C ARG A 302 2.31 -0.87 -3.42
N ALA A 303 1.95 -1.33 -4.63
CA ALA A 303 2.81 -1.26 -5.81
C ALA A 303 3.19 0.17 -6.17
N ALA A 304 2.22 1.08 -6.22
CA ALA A 304 2.46 2.49 -6.50
C ALA A 304 3.37 3.13 -5.42
N ARG A 305 3.09 2.83 -4.15
CA ARG A 305 3.87 3.31 -3.01
C ARG A 305 5.33 2.84 -3.07
N TYR A 306 5.58 1.54 -3.26
CA TYR A 306 6.95 1.02 -3.39
C TYR A 306 7.65 1.53 -4.65
N ALA A 307 6.94 1.62 -5.78
CA ALA A 307 7.49 2.16 -7.01
C ALA A 307 7.94 3.62 -6.84
N THR A 308 7.17 4.45 -6.12
CA THR A 308 7.53 5.84 -5.80
C THR A 308 8.65 5.91 -4.77
N ARG A 309 8.54 5.19 -3.66
CA ARG A 309 9.51 5.20 -2.55
C ARG A 309 10.90 4.76 -3.01
N PHE A 310 10.99 3.74 -3.86
CA PHE A 310 12.26 3.15 -4.27
C PHE A 310 12.72 3.57 -5.66
N GLY A 311 11.92 4.30 -6.42
CA GLY A 311 12.22 4.64 -7.81
C GLY A 311 12.21 3.42 -8.73
N PHE A 312 11.37 2.41 -8.44
CA PHE A 312 11.31 1.17 -9.21
C PHE A 312 10.23 1.23 -10.29
N ALA A 313 10.52 0.60 -11.44
CA ALA A 313 9.54 0.41 -12.49
C ALA A 313 8.80 -0.94 -12.30
N GLN A 314 7.50 -0.96 -12.60
CA GLN A 314 6.75 -2.21 -12.70
C GLN A 314 7.15 -2.95 -13.98
N ASP A 315 7.28 -4.29 -13.91
CA ASP A 315 7.53 -5.08 -15.11
C ASP A 315 6.23 -5.37 -15.89
N ALA A 316 6.37 -5.92 -17.11
CA ALA A 316 5.24 -6.20 -17.99
C ALA A 316 4.25 -7.21 -17.36
N ALA A 317 4.73 -8.19 -16.57
CA ALA A 317 3.86 -9.15 -15.90
C ALA A 317 2.98 -8.47 -14.84
N THR A 318 3.56 -7.55 -14.06
CA THR A 318 2.85 -6.73 -13.07
C THR A 318 1.81 -5.82 -13.74
N ALA A 319 2.17 -5.20 -14.86
CA ALA A 319 1.23 -4.37 -15.63
C ALA A 319 0.04 -5.19 -16.17
N ARG A 320 0.28 -6.41 -16.68
CA ARG A 320 -0.79 -7.32 -17.12
C ARG A 320 -1.69 -7.77 -15.96
N ALA A 321 -1.12 -8.11 -14.81
CA ALA A 321 -1.88 -8.46 -13.62
C ALA A 321 -2.81 -7.31 -13.18
N ARG A 322 -2.32 -6.06 -13.24
CA ARG A 322 -3.12 -4.86 -12.98
C ARG A 322 -4.26 -4.70 -14.01
N ALA A 323 -3.95 -4.82 -15.30
CA ALA A 323 -4.95 -4.72 -16.36
C ALA A 323 -6.04 -5.78 -16.20
N LEU A 324 -5.69 -7.02 -15.84
CA LEU A 324 -6.66 -8.08 -15.53
C LEU A 324 -7.54 -7.68 -14.34
N ALA A 325 -6.94 -7.26 -13.23
CA ALA A 325 -7.70 -6.88 -12.04
C ALA A 325 -8.66 -5.72 -12.30
N LEU A 326 -8.24 -4.70 -13.06
CA LEU A 326 -9.07 -3.55 -13.38
C LEU A 326 -10.23 -3.88 -14.34
N ARG A 327 -10.15 -4.95 -15.13
CA ARG A 327 -11.29 -5.45 -15.93
C ARG A 327 -12.35 -6.14 -15.06
N LEU A 328 -11.99 -6.57 -13.85
CA LEU A 328 -12.84 -7.34 -12.94
C LEU A 328 -13.49 -6.49 -11.85
N VAL A 329 -13.35 -5.15 -11.88
CA VAL A 329 -14.08 -4.27 -10.95
C VAL A 329 -15.60 -4.34 -11.25
N PRO A 330 -16.46 -4.23 -10.22
CA PRO A 330 -16.17 -3.99 -8.82
C PRO A 330 -15.78 -5.25 -8.03
N TYR A 331 -15.13 -5.03 -6.88
CA TYR A 331 -14.76 -6.08 -5.91
C TYR A 331 -15.68 -5.98 -4.68
N ALA A 332 -16.76 -6.76 -4.67
CA ALA A 332 -17.77 -6.70 -3.61
C ALA A 332 -17.21 -7.08 -2.22
N ALA A 333 -16.27 -8.03 -2.17
CA ALA A 333 -15.67 -8.49 -0.92
C ALA A 333 -14.51 -7.63 -0.40
N LEU A 334 -14.06 -6.65 -1.16
CA LEU A 334 -13.01 -5.71 -0.71
C LEU A 334 -13.64 -4.65 0.21
N SER A 335 -13.25 -4.61 1.48
CA SER A 335 -13.77 -3.60 2.41
C SER A 335 -13.19 -2.20 2.15
N GLY A 336 -14.01 -1.18 2.41
CA GLY A 336 -13.61 0.23 2.30
C GLY A 336 -12.49 0.61 3.25
N GLN A 337 -12.50 0.06 4.47
CA GLN A 337 -11.43 0.30 5.46
C GLN A 337 -10.05 -0.14 4.94
N ARG A 338 -9.97 -1.20 4.13
CA ARG A 338 -8.68 -1.61 3.54
C ARG A 338 -8.17 -0.59 2.52
N LEU A 339 -9.07 0.02 1.74
CA LEU A 339 -8.71 1.08 0.79
C LEU A 339 -8.31 2.37 1.53
N ALA A 340 -9.07 2.76 2.54
CA ALA A 340 -8.76 3.91 3.38
C ALA A 340 -7.39 3.77 4.07
N ALA A 341 -7.11 2.61 4.67
CA ALA A 341 -5.83 2.33 5.32
C ALA A 341 -4.62 2.39 4.34
N GLU A 342 -4.77 1.99 3.07
CA GLU A 342 -3.71 2.18 2.09
C GLU A 342 -3.58 3.66 1.66
N LEU A 343 -4.68 4.41 1.57
CA LEU A 343 -4.64 5.84 1.31
C LEU A 343 -3.93 6.59 2.45
N GLU A 344 -4.24 6.28 3.70
CA GLU A 344 -3.55 6.84 4.89
C GLU A 344 -2.04 6.59 4.83
N ARG A 345 -1.63 5.33 4.52
CA ARG A 345 -0.21 4.99 4.38
C ARG A 345 0.48 5.75 3.25
N ILE A 346 -0.23 6.03 2.16
CA ILE A 346 0.31 6.84 1.06
C ILE A 346 0.48 8.28 1.50
N LEU A 347 -0.52 8.86 2.19
CA LEU A 347 -0.48 10.25 2.66
C LEU A 347 0.58 10.49 3.73
N ALA A 348 1.03 9.45 4.43
CA ALA A 348 2.16 9.50 5.36
C ALA A 348 3.54 9.44 4.66
N GLU A 349 3.60 9.16 3.35
CA GLU A 349 4.85 9.14 2.59
C GLU A 349 5.30 10.55 2.18
N ALA A 350 6.61 10.75 2.06
CA ALA A 350 7.19 12.04 1.68
C ALA A 350 6.75 12.55 0.29
N ARG A 351 6.36 11.65 -0.62
CA ARG A 351 5.96 11.97 -2.00
C ARG A 351 4.59 11.36 -2.32
N ALA A 352 3.62 11.66 -1.45
CA ALA A 352 2.24 11.15 -1.56
C ALA A 352 1.60 11.51 -2.91
N GLU A 353 1.80 12.75 -3.39
CA GLU A 353 1.26 13.28 -4.63
C GLU A 353 1.69 12.48 -5.86
N LEU A 354 2.94 12.02 -5.89
CA LEU A 354 3.43 11.18 -7.00
C LEU A 354 2.83 9.78 -6.97
N THR A 355 2.64 9.23 -5.77
CA THR A 355 2.01 7.92 -5.60
C THR A 355 0.55 7.97 -6.03
N LEU A 356 -0.19 9.01 -5.62
CA LEU A 356 -1.59 9.21 -6.01
C LEU A 356 -1.73 9.45 -7.51
N SER A 357 -0.86 10.29 -8.10
CA SER A 357 -0.84 10.54 -9.55
C SER A 357 -0.57 9.26 -10.35
N ARG A 358 0.35 8.41 -9.87
CA ARG A 358 0.63 7.10 -10.48
C ARG A 358 -0.59 6.19 -10.41
N LEU A 359 -1.25 6.07 -9.24
CA LEU A 359 -2.48 5.30 -9.07
C LEU A 359 -3.58 5.78 -10.01
N GLY A 360 -3.73 7.10 -10.15
CA GLY A 360 -4.69 7.70 -11.05
C GLY A 360 -4.44 7.33 -12.51
N THR A 361 -3.20 7.53 -12.98
CA THR A 361 -2.75 7.18 -14.35
C THR A 361 -2.90 5.68 -14.61
N ASP A 362 -2.62 4.84 -13.61
CA ASP A 362 -2.75 3.40 -13.67
C ASP A 362 -4.22 2.92 -13.62
N GLY A 363 -5.19 3.82 -13.35
CA GLY A 363 -6.62 3.53 -13.28
C GLY A 363 -7.08 2.85 -11.99
N ALA A 364 -6.24 2.84 -10.94
CA ALA A 364 -6.53 2.12 -9.69
C ALA A 364 -7.71 2.70 -8.91
N PHE A 365 -8.03 3.99 -9.07
CA PHE A 365 -9.19 4.60 -8.40
C PHE A 365 -10.55 4.12 -8.92
N ARG A 366 -10.58 3.31 -10.00
CA ARG A 366 -11.78 2.56 -10.37
C ARG A 366 -12.21 1.54 -9.29
N LEU A 367 -11.36 1.24 -8.33
CA LEU A 367 -11.73 0.48 -7.12
C LEU A 367 -12.64 1.27 -6.16
N LEU A 368 -12.66 2.60 -6.27
CA LEU A 368 -13.57 3.47 -5.53
C LEU A 368 -14.95 3.51 -6.18
N ASP A 369 -14.99 3.75 -7.50
CA ASP A 369 -16.19 3.63 -8.34
C ASP A 369 -15.74 3.19 -9.76
N PRO A 370 -16.37 2.19 -10.41
CA PRO A 370 -15.98 1.74 -11.75
C PRO A 370 -15.96 2.84 -12.81
N ARG A 371 -16.77 3.88 -12.63
CA ARG A 371 -16.89 5.05 -13.53
C ARG A 371 -15.87 6.15 -13.24
N TYR A 372 -15.09 6.04 -12.15
CA TYR A 372 -14.10 7.04 -11.74
C TYR A 372 -13.11 7.33 -12.87
N ARG A 373 -12.82 8.61 -13.10
CA ARG A 373 -11.84 9.09 -14.08
C ARG A 373 -10.81 10.00 -13.41
N PHE A 374 -9.55 9.68 -13.58
CA PHE A 374 -8.46 10.56 -13.13
C PHE A 374 -8.21 11.62 -14.21
N THR A 375 -8.68 12.84 -13.95
CA THR A 375 -8.62 13.98 -14.89
C THR A 375 -7.38 14.85 -14.63
N ALA A 376 -7.09 15.78 -15.53
CA ALA A 376 -6.07 16.80 -15.31
C ALA A 376 -6.38 17.67 -14.08
N SER A 377 -7.65 17.98 -13.83
CA SER A 377 -8.10 18.73 -12.66
C SER A 377 -7.86 17.94 -11.36
N THR A 378 -8.19 16.64 -11.34
CA THR A 378 -7.85 15.77 -10.18
C THR A 378 -6.32 15.71 -9.99
N ALA A 379 -5.55 15.60 -11.06
CA ALA A 379 -4.09 15.58 -10.98
C ALA A 379 -3.54 16.89 -10.37
N HIS A 380 -4.12 18.03 -10.73
CA HIS A 380 -3.77 19.33 -10.14
C HIS A 380 -4.08 19.37 -8.64
N LEU A 381 -5.28 18.96 -8.22
CA LEU A 381 -5.64 18.90 -6.80
C LEU A 381 -4.70 17.99 -6.00
N VAL A 382 -4.33 16.85 -6.56
CA VAL A 382 -3.36 15.93 -5.95
C VAL A 382 -1.97 16.56 -5.84
N ALA A 383 -1.54 17.34 -6.82
CA ALA A 383 -0.24 18.03 -6.80
C ALA A 383 -0.17 19.13 -5.73
N GLU A 384 -1.28 19.81 -5.45
CA GLU A 384 -1.39 20.84 -4.40
C GLU A 384 -1.56 20.27 -2.98
N LEU A 385 -1.88 18.98 -2.86
CA LEU A 385 -2.21 18.33 -1.58
C LEU A 385 -1.09 18.44 -0.52
N PRO A 386 0.21 18.30 -0.83
CA PRO A 386 1.28 18.48 0.17
C PRO A 386 1.27 19.88 0.79
N GLY A 387 1.05 20.93 -0.03
CA GLY A 387 0.94 22.31 0.45
C GLY A 387 -0.27 22.52 1.37
N ALA A 388 -1.43 21.95 1.00
CA ALA A 388 -2.64 22.03 1.80
C ALA A 388 -2.46 21.29 3.15
N LEU A 389 -1.87 20.11 3.17
CA LEU A 389 -1.58 19.35 4.40
C LEU A 389 -0.58 20.08 5.30
N ALA A 390 0.46 20.70 4.73
CA ALA A 390 1.41 21.51 5.47
C ALA A 390 0.72 22.74 6.10
N TRP A 391 -0.15 23.41 5.35
CA TRP A 391 -0.93 24.56 5.82
C TRP A 391 -1.90 24.18 6.96
N VAL A 392 -2.65 23.09 6.80
CA VAL A 392 -3.54 22.54 7.84
C VAL A 392 -2.78 22.28 9.15
N ARG A 393 -1.62 21.65 9.04
CA ARG A 393 -0.77 21.32 10.19
C ARG A 393 -0.24 22.59 10.87
N ALA A 394 0.26 23.55 10.09
CA ALA A 394 0.79 24.82 10.60
C ALA A 394 -0.28 25.67 11.30
N ARG A 395 -1.55 25.52 10.92
CA ARG A 395 -2.70 26.24 11.51
C ARG A 395 -3.41 25.46 12.62
N GLY A 396 -3.01 24.21 12.89
CA GLY A 396 -3.63 23.38 13.95
C GLY A 396 -5.11 23.09 13.71
N LEU A 397 -5.55 22.94 12.46
CA LEU A 397 -6.98 22.83 12.11
C LEU A 397 -7.63 21.49 12.47
N GLY A 398 -6.86 20.46 12.87
CA GLY A 398 -7.40 19.15 13.26
C GLY A 398 -8.12 18.41 12.12
N VAL A 399 -7.70 18.63 10.86
CA VAL A 399 -8.22 17.91 9.70
C VAL A 399 -7.35 16.68 9.45
N GLU A 400 -7.97 15.52 9.34
CA GLU A 400 -7.27 14.28 9.07
C GLU A 400 -6.73 14.26 7.63
N PRO A 401 -5.47 13.83 7.39
CA PRO A 401 -4.91 13.79 6.05
C PRO A 401 -5.77 12.99 5.05
N VAL A 402 -6.43 11.92 5.50
CA VAL A 402 -7.29 11.08 4.65
C VAL A 402 -8.55 11.82 4.19
N GLU A 403 -9.10 12.72 4.98
CA GLU A 403 -10.25 13.57 4.60
C GLU A 403 -9.86 14.49 3.43
N LEU A 404 -8.74 15.20 3.56
CA LEU A 404 -8.27 16.11 2.52
C LEU A 404 -7.80 15.36 1.27
N GLY A 405 -7.15 14.20 1.44
CA GLY A 405 -6.80 13.31 0.34
C GLY A 405 -8.03 12.80 -0.42
N ALA A 406 -9.09 12.43 0.30
CA ALA A 406 -10.36 12.01 -0.30
C ALA A 406 -11.04 13.15 -1.08
N LEU A 407 -11.03 14.37 -0.54
CA LEU A 407 -11.53 15.57 -1.25
C LEU A 407 -10.71 15.86 -2.52
N ALA A 408 -9.38 15.77 -2.46
CA ALA A 408 -8.52 15.96 -3.63
C ALA A 408 -8.84 14.95 -4.75
N LEU A 409 -9.09 13.70 -4.38
CA LEU A 409 -9.42 12.63 -5.33
C LEU A 409 -10.85 12.76 -5.89
N THR A 410 -11.79 13.31 -5.14
CA THR A 410 -13.22 13.32 -5.51
C THR A 410 -13.73 14.67 -6.00
N GLY A 411 -12.99 15.75 -5.79
CA GLY A 411 -13.43 17.12 -6.02
C GLY A 411 -13.71 17.52 -7.47
N ASP A 412 -13.24 16.74 -8.43
CA ASP A 412 -13.53 16.91 -9.87
C ASP A 412 -14.40 15.79 -10.45
N GLN A 413 -14.95 14.92 -9.58
CA GLN A 413 -15.85 13.87 -10.03
C GLN A 413 -17.31 14.37 -10.02
N PRO A 414 -18.17 13.84 -10.91
CA PRO A 414 -19.61 14.03 -10.76
C PRO A 414 -20.09 13.64 -9.35
N GLN A 415 -21.04 14.41 -8.79
CA GLN A 415 -21.48 14.27 -7.40
C GLN A 415 -21.82 12.82 -6.99
N ALA A 416 -22.50 12.05 -7.87
CA ALA A 416 -22.84 10.65 -7.59
C ALA A 416 -21.59 9.76 -7.46
N ILE A 417 -20.56 10.00 -8.28
CA ILE A 417 -19.29 9.25 -8.24
C ILE A 417 -18.49 9.69 -7.02
N ALA A 418 -18.43 10.98 -6.73
CA ALA A 418 -17.74 11.51 -5.55
C ALA A 418 -18.32 10.93 -4.25
N THR A 419 -19.65 10.94 -4.11
CA THR A 419 -20.34 10.35 -2.95
C THR A 419 -20.05 8.86 -2.82
N ALA A 420 -20.20 8.08 -3.90
CA ALA A 420 -19.91 6.65 -3.89
C ALA A 420 -18.44 6.35 -3.53
N ALA A 421 -17.50 7.16 -4.01
CA ALA A 421 -16.08 7.02 -3.70
C ALA A 421 -15.77 7.33 -2.23
N LEU A 422 -16.40 8.35 -1.64
CA LEU A 422 -16.26 8.66 -0.21
C LEU A 422 -16.82 7.53 0.66
N GLU A 423 -18.01 7.02 0.36
CA GLU A 423 -18.60 5.87 1.05
C GLU A 423 -17.72 4.62 0.88
N ARG A 424 -17.15 4.42 -0.30
CA ARG A 424 -16.23 3.33 -0.59
C ARG A 424 -14.91 3.43 0.20
N LEU A 425 -14.49 4.64 0.59
CA LEU A 425 -13.38 4.88 1.52
C LEU A 425 -13.81 4.78 2.99
N ALA A 426 -14.98 4.22 3.26
CA ALA A 426 -15.55 4.00 4.58
C ALA A 426 -15.91 5.28 5.37
N PHE A 427 -16.05 6.42 4.71
CA PHE A 427 -16.66 7.59 5.35
C PHE A 427 -18.17 7.36 5.53
N ALA A 428 -18.69 7.67 6.70
CA ALA A 428 -20.09 7.52 7.04
C ALA A 428 -20.53 8.60 8.05
N GLY A 429 -21.84 8.77 8.24
CA GLY A 429 -22.39 9.70 9.23
C GLY A 429 -21.93 11.15 9.04
N GLU A 430 -21.55 11.80 10.14
CA GLU A 430 -21.14 13.20 10.16
C GLU A 430 -19.87 13.48 9.32
N PRO A 431 -18.78 12.68 9.37
CA PRO A 431 -17.63 12.87 8.48
C PRO A 431 -18.02 12.88 7.00
N LEU A 432 -18.85 11.95 6.55
CA LEU A 432 -19.33 11.91 5.16
C LEU A 432 -20.13 13.17 4.82
N ALA A 433 -21.02 13.61 5.73
CA ALA A 433 -21.83 14.80 5.52
C ALA A 433 -20.97 16.07 5.36
N ARG A 434 -19.94 16.24 6.19
CA ARG A 434 -18.97 17.35 6.09
C ARG A 434 -18.20 17.35 4.78
N LEU A 435 -17.72 16.18 4.33
CA LEU A 435 -16.99 16.07 3.05
C LEU A 435 -17.90 16.36 1.87
N ARG A 436 -19.14 15.87 1.87
CA ARG A 436 -20.13 16.17 0.84
C ARG A 436 -20.48 17.66 0.79
N HIS A 437 -20.62 18.30 1.95
CA HIS A 437 -20.83 19.74 2.05
C HIS A 437 -19.65 20.52 1.47
N ALA A 438 -18.40 20.13 1.81
CA ALA A 438 -17.20 20.74 1.26
C ALA A 438 -17.17 20.66 -0.28
N LEU A 439 -17.48 19.51 -0.85
CA LEU A 439 -17.53 19.31 -2.30
C LEU A 439 -18.65 20.13 -2.98
N ALA A 440 -19.83 20.18 -2.38
CA ALA A 440 -20.99 20.89 -2.94
C ALA A 440 -20.80 22.40 -2.93
N GLU A 441 -20.35 22.95 -1.79
CA GLU A 441 -20.32 24.38 -1.56
C GLU A 441 -18.97 25.05 -1.84
N GLY A 442 -17.86 24.27 -1.88
CA GLY A 442 -16.52 24.83 -1.88
C GLY A 442 -16.26 25.83 -3.02
N ARG A 443 -16.65 25.49 -4.26
CA ARG A 443 -16.47 26.39 -5.41
C ARG A 443 -17.33 27.65 -5.32
N ALA A 444 -18.57 27.52 -4.81
CA ALA A 444 -19.46 28.66 -4.57
C ALA A 444 -18.90 29.56 -3.45
N LEU A 445 -18.34 28.98 -2.39
CA LEU A 445 -17.69 29.74 -1.32
C LEU A 445 -16.47 30.52 -1.83
N VAL A 446 -15.62 29.92 -2.69
CA VAL A 446 -14.50 30.62 -3.34
C VAL A 446 -15.00 31.80 -4.17
N ALA A 447 -16.08 31.65 -4.95
CA ALA A 447 -16.69 32.74 -5.71
C ALA A 447 -17.20 33.85 -4.77
N ARG A 448 -17.94 33.50 -3.71
CA ARG A 448 -18.43 34.45 -2.70
C ARG A 448 -17.29 35.20 -2.00
N LEU A 449 -16.15 34.55 -1.72
CA LEU A 449 -14.98 35.21 -1.15
C LEU A 449 -14.34 36.21 -2.13
N ARG A 450 -14.38 35.92 -3.41
CA ARG A 450 -13.89 36.79 -4.49
C ARG A 450 -14.72 38.05 -4.61
N ASP A 451 -16.06 37.90 -4.53
CA ASP A 451 -17.05 38.98 -4.64
C ASP A 451 -17.14 39.82 -3.37
N ALA A 452 -16.71 39.30 -2.23
CA ALA A 452 -16.73 40.03 -0.96
C ALA A 452 -15.67 41.14 -0.93
N ASN A 453 -16.12 42.40 -1.03
CA ASN A 453 -15.23 43.56 -1.05
C ASN A 453 -14.77 44.00 0.34
N ALA A 454 -15.63 43.85 1.38
CA ALA A 454 -15.33 44.25 2.75
C ALA A 454 -14.70 43.08 3.56
N PRO A 455 -13.74 43.34 4.48
CA PRO A 455 -13.20 42.34 5.39
C PRO A 455 -14.29 41.63 6.21
N SER A 456 -15.28 42.35 6.72
CA SER A 456 -16.42 41.77 7.45
C SER A 456 -17.21 40.79 6.59
N ALA A 457 -17.43 41.08 5.31
CA ALA A 457 -18.15 40.21 4.40
C ALA A 457 -17.36 38.89 4.18
N ARG A 458 -16.02 38.93 4.03
CA ARG A 458 -15.16 37.76 3.93
C ARG A 458 -15.21 36.92 5.20
N ALA A 459 -15.11 37.58 6.38
CA ALA A 459 -15.18 36.89 7.65
C ALA A 459 -16.53 36.17 7.86
N ARG A 460 -17.64 36.78 7.40
CA ARG A 460 -19.00 36.18 7.47
C ARG A 460 -19.10 34.91 6.62
N VAL A 461 -18.49 34.87 5.42
CA VAL A 461 -18.48 33.68 4.57
C VAL A 461 -17.75 32.52 5.24
N LEU A 462 -16.68 32.80 6.03
CA LEU A 462 -15.81 31.78 6.63
C LEU A 462 -16.23 31.37 8.05
N ARG A 463 -17.02 32.20 8.78
CA ARG A 463 -17.30 32.07 10.22
C ARG A 463 -17.88 30.70 10.62
N GLU A 464 -18.76 30.14 9.80
CA GLU A 464 -19.51 28.92 10.10
C GLU A 464 -18.92 27.69 9.38
N GLN A 465 -17.77 27.84 8.73
CA GLN A 465 -17.20 26.76 7.97
C GLN A 465 -16.40 25.81 8.88
N ALA A 466 -16.67 24.52 8.74
CA ALA A 466 -15.88 23.48 9.41
C ALA A 466 -14.41 23.52 8.94
N PRO A 467 -13.44 23.12 9.77
CA PRO A 467 -12.03 23.12 9.42
C PRO A 467 -11.69 22.41 8.09
N VAL A 468 -12.36 21.30 7.81
CA VAL A 468 -12.17 20.55 6.55
C VAL A 468 -12.66 21.35 5.33
N VAL A 469 -13.68 22.19 5.47
CA VAL A 469 -14.14 23.09 4.41
C VAL A 469 -13.09 24.17 4.15
N LEU A 470 -12.52 24.77 5.21
CA LEU A 470 -11.43 25.75 5.06
C LEU A 470 -10.21 25.14 4.36
N ALA A 471 -9.85 23.92 4.72
CA ALA A 471 -8.77 23.17 4.06
C ALA A 471 -9.09 22.90 2.58
N TRP A 472 -10.34 22.57 2.29
CA TRP A 472 -10.80 22.38 0.91
C TRP A 472 -10.77 23.69 0.11
N LEU A 473 -11.22 24.83 0.70
CA LEU A 473 -11.13 26.15 0.07
C LEU A 473 -9.67 26.53 -0.24
N TRP A 474 -8.72 26.18 0.64
CA TRP A 474 -7.30 26.38 0.40
C TRP A 474 -6.82 25.58 -0.82
N LEU A 475 -7.28 24.34 -0.94
CA LEU A 475 -6.87 23.42 -2.01
C LEU A 475 -7.41 23.85 -3.38
N VAL A 476 -8.68 24.25 -3.46
CA VAL A 476 -9.33 24.65 -4.73
C VAL A 476 -9.20 26.14 -5.07
N GLY A 477 -8.80 26.94 -4.08
CA GLY A 477 -8.69 28.40 -4.20
C GLY A 477 -7.36 28.84 -4.82
N ASP A 478 -7.40 30.04 -5.36
CA ASP A 478 -6.20 30.74 -5.85
C ASP A 478 -5.41 31.41 -4.71
N GLY A 479 -4.30 32.06 -5.05
CA GLY A 479 -3.46 32.77 -4.08
C GLY A 479 -4.20 33.83 -3.28
N ARG A 480 -5.20 34.51 -3.87
CA ARG A 480 -6.05 35.49 -3.17
C ARG A 480 -6.94 34.81 -2.12
N THR A 481 -7.54 33.69 -2.46
CA THR A 481 -8.35 32.89 -1.53
C THR A 481 -7.50 32.42 -0.36
N ARG A 482 -6.30 31.89 -0.61
CA ARG A 482 -5.34 31.44 0.41
C ARG A 482 -4.95 32.59 1.35
N ALA A 483 -4.67 33.77 0.82
CA ALA A 483 -4.36 34.96 1.62
C ALA A 483 -5.54 35.38 2.52
N VAL A 484 -6.79 35.30 2.02
CA VAL A 484 -7.99 35.57 2.82
C VAL A 484 -8.17 34.56 3.94
N LEU A 485 -7.89 33.26 3.69
CA LEU A 485 -7.94 32.21 4.72
C LEU A 485 -6.88 32.44 5.81
N ASP A 486 -5.66 32.81 5.41
CA ASP A 486 -4.57 33.14 6.35
C ASP A 486 -4.91 34.35 7.20
N TRP A 487 -5.42 35.42 6.59
CA TRP A 487 -5.91 36.60 7.30
C TRP A 487 -7.00 36.22 8.29
N TYR A 488 -8.02 35.48 7.88
CA TYR A 488 -9.16 35.09 8.72
C TYR A 488 -8.74 34.25 9.93
N LEU A 489 -7.86 33.26 9.74
CA LEU A 489 -7.35 32.43 10.83
C LEU A 489 -6.36 33.14 11.75
N GLY A 490 -5.79 34.26 11.32
CA GLY A 490 -4.95 35.12 12.13
C GLY A 490 -5.71 36.21 12.89
N LEU A 491 -7.04 36.28 12.75
CA LEU A 491 -7.85 37.28 13.47
C LEU A 491 -7.83 36.99 14.99
N ASP A 492 -7.64 38.05 15.76
CA ASP A 492 -7.77 37.98 17.21
C ASP A 492 -9.22 37.65 17.59
N ARG A 493 -9.41 36.69 18.48
CA ARG A 493 -10.73 36.34 19.03
C ARG A 493 -11.29 37.46 19.88
N ALA A 494 -10.42 38.31 20.50
CA ALA A 494 -10.77 39.46 21.31
C ALA A 494 -10.88 40.77 20.49
N LEU A 495 -11.21 40.71 19.20
CA LEU A 495 -11.30 41.86 18.29
C LEU A 495 -12.30 42.95 18.81
N VAL A 496 -13.37 42.52 19.47
CA VAL A 496 -14.33 43.42 20.15
C VAL A 496 -13.94 43.53 21.62
N ALA A 497 -13.74 44.75 22.10
CA ALA A 497 -13.34 45.03 23.48
C ALA A 497 -14.49 44.94 24.47
N LEU A 498 -15.74 45.11 24.03
CA LEU A 498 -16.94 44.99 24.88
C LEU A 498 -17.38 43.53 25.03
N SER A 499 -17.63 43.11 26.25
CA SER A 499 -18.29 41.86 26.58
C SER A 499 -19.81 41.93 26.41
N GLY A 500 -20.48 40.76 26.37
CA GLY A 500 -21.93 40.69 26.31
C GLY A 500 -22.63 41.38 27.50
N ASP A 501 -22.05 41.26 28.71
CA ASP A 501 -22.62 41.92 29.92
C ASP A 501 -22.46 43.43 29.86
N GLU A 502 -21.34 43.95 29.35
CA GLU A 502 -21.15 45.38 29.14
C GLU A 502 -22.12 45.95 28.09
N VAL A 503 -22.40 45.19 27.02
CA VAL A 503 -23.44 45.57 26.02
C VAL A 503 -24.83 45.65 26.67
N VAL A 504 -25.14 44.70 27.57
CA VAL A 504 -26.41 44.75 28.35
C VAL A 504 -26.43 45.98 29.30
N ALA A 505 -25.32 46.27 29.99
CA ALA A 505 -25.21 47.43 30.87
C ALA A 505 -25.36 48.77 30.13
N LEU A 506 -25.09 48.80 28.82
CA LEU A 506 -25.31 49.94 27.95
C LEU A 506 -26.76 50.06 27.44
N GLY A 507 -27.68 49.16 27.87
CA GLY A 507 -29.10 49.25 27.59
C GLY A 507 -29.64 48.32 26.51
N VAL A 508 -28.83 47.36 26.00
CA VAL A 508 -29.30 46.35 25.05
C VAL A 508 -30.00 45.21 25.80
N PRO A 509 -31.23 44.82 25.41
CA PRO A 509 -31.93 43.70 26.05
C PRO A 509 -31.15 42.39 26.01
N ARG A 510 -31.16 41.64 27.13
CA ARG A 510 -30.52 40.31 27.19
C ARG A 510 -31.11 39.37 26.13
N GLY A 511 -30.27 38.54 25.52
CA GLY A 511 -30.68 37.54 24.54
C GLY A 511 -30.13 37.80 23.13
N PRO A 512 -30.83 37.42 22.05
CA PRO A 512 -30.33 37.50 20.68
C PRO A 512 -29.88 38.88 20.22
N ALA A 513 -30.42 39.96 20.85
CA ALA A 513 -30.03 41.35 20.57
C ALA A 513 -28.55 41.60 20.88
N VAL A 514 -28.02 41.05 21.98
CA VAL A 514 -26.61 41.18 22.38
C VAL A 514 -25.70 40.57 21.33
N ALA A 515 -26.02 39.35 20.88
CA ALA A 515 -25.23 38.65 19.84
C ALA A 515 -25.20 39.46 18.52
N ARG A 516 -26.33 40.06 18.12
CA ARG A 516 -26.38 40.92 16.92
C ARG A 516 -25.50 42.16 17.07
N VAL A 517 -25.57 42.84 18.23
CA VAL A 517 -24.73 44.02 18.49
C VAL A 517 -23.25 43.66 18.49
N LEU A 518 -22.85 42.59 19.15
CA LEU A 518 -21.46 42.14 19.13
C LEU A 518 -20.98 41.78 17.72
N ALA A 519 -21.86 41.19 16.88
CA ALA A 519 -21.53 40.91 15.47
C ALA A 519 -21.34 42.20 14.66
N GLU A 520 -22.19 43.22 14.87
CA GLU A 520 -22.08 44.56 14.21
C GLU A 520 -20.79 45.28 14.63
N LEU A 521 -20.45 45.25 15.93
CA LEU A 521 -19.19 45.80 16.42
C LEU A 521 -17.99 45.12 15.80
N ARG A 522 -18.03 43.77 15.73
CA ARG A 522 -16.96 42.98 15.05
C ARG A 522 -16.83 43.35 13.57
N ASP A 523 -17.96 43.48 12.86
CA ASP A 523 -17.95 43.88 11.47
C ASP A 523 -17.37 45.30 11.30
N GLY A 524 -17.73 46.23 12.21
CA GLY A 524 -17.17 47.59 12.24
C GLY A 524 -15.66 47.61 12.51
N ARG A 525 -15.17 46.75 13.39
CA ARG A 525 -13.73 46.59 13.65
C ARG A 525 -13.00 46.05 12.46
N LEU A 526 -13.53 44.99 11.84
CA LEU A 526 -12.91 44.38 10.64
C LEU A 526 -12.83 45.35 9.49
N ASP A 527 -13.85 46.20 9.31
CA ASP A 527 -13.90 47.18 8.22
C ASP A 527 -13.18 48.50 8.56
N GLY A 528 -12.58 48.63 9.74
CA GLY A 528 -11.88 49.82 10.19
C GLY A 528 -12.79 51.00 10.53
N ARG A 529 -14.10 50.79 10.57
CA ARG A 529 -15.08 51.83 10.95
C ARG A 529 -15.15 52.09 12.47
N ILE A 530 -14.71 51.12 13.26
CA ILE A 530 -14.56 51.16 14.71
C ILE A 530 -13.10 50.85 15.03
N THR A 531 -12.41 51.80 15.67
CA THR A 531 -10.96 51.66 15.92
C THR A 531 -10.64 51.34 17.36
N ASP A 532 -11.51 51.73 18.30
CA ASP A 532 -11.26 51.58 19.73
C ASP A 532 -12.54 51.27 20.52
N ARG A 533 -12.38 51.05 21.83
CA ARG A 533 -13.47 50.72 22.76
C ARG A 533 -14.46 51.90 22.94
N ALA A 534 -13.97 53.14 22.85
CA ALA A 534 -14.85 54.32 22.99
C ALA A 534 -15.86 54.38 21.82
N MET A 535 -15.40 54.10 20.61
CA MET A 535 -16.28 54.00 19.42
C MET A 535 -17.26 52.82 19.53
N GLU A 536 -16.86 51.69 20.13
CA GLU A 536 -17.81 50.59 20.40
C GLU A 536 -18.94 51.04 21.31
N ILE A 537 -18.62 51.72 22.44
CA ILE A 537 -19.58 52.25 23.38
C ILE A 537 -20.51 53.24 22.69
N ALA A 538 -19.96 54.19 21.91
CA ALA A 538 -20.74 55.16 21.15
C ALA A 538 -21.72 54.52 20.18
N GLN A 539 -21.27 53.47 19.47
CA GLN A 539 -22.12 52.73 18.53
C GLN A 539 -23.28 52.00 19.25
N VAL A 540 -23.02 51.37 20.40
CA VAL A 540 -24.06 50.69 21.19
C VAL A 540 -25.08 51.71 21.71
N ARG A 541 -24.64 52.83 22.31
CA ARG A 541 -25.51 53.89 22.79
C ARG A 541 -26.40 54.48 21.69
N HIS A 542 -25.78 54.77 20.52
CA HIS A 542 -26.53 55.29 19.38
C HIS A 542 -27.62 54.33 18.89
N ARG A 543 -27.38 53.02 18.94
CA ARG A 543 -28.36 52.00 18.61
C ARG A 543 -29.53 51.99 19.63
N VAL A 544 -29.21 52.03 20.93
CA VAL A 544 -30.20 52.03 22.01
C VAL A 544 -31.12 53.27 21.91
N THR A 545 -30.58 54.48 21.63
CA THR A 545 -31.33 55.69 21.47
C THR A 545 -32.25 55.74 20.25
N ARG A 546 -31.96 54.94 19.19
CA ARG A 546 -32.81 54.86 17.99
C ARG A 546 -33.90 53.76 18.06
N GLY A 547 -34.06 53.10 19.20
CA GLY A 547 -35.13 52.13 19.43
C GLY A 547 -34.98 50.83 18.70
N GLY A 548 -33.75 50.33 18.68
CA GLY A 548 -33.29 49.16 17.91
C GLY A 548 -33.79 47.83 18.28
#